data_bdd8732429b7463f7ee78f04adac959d
#
_entry.id   bdd8732429b7463f7ee78f04adac959d
#
_cell.length_a   1.000
_cell.length_b   1.000
_cell.length_c   1.000
_cell.angle_alpha   90.00
_cell.angle_beta   90.00
_cell.angle_gamma   90.00
#
_symmetry.space_group_name_H-M   'P 1'
#
loop_
_entity.id
_entity.type
_entity.pdbx_description
1 polymer ?
#
loop_
_entity_poly.entity_id
_entity_poly.type
_entity_poly.pdbx_seq_one_letter_code
_entity_poly.pdbx_strand_id
1 'polypeptide(L)'
;MSEEKKNNWKPIAIIALVIALIACGAVIYLMNRVPEKEIVKEIVEVEVTPVPTAEPTAEPAAEPLSLWLDGSGAKQNLIDYVNAVTAESSKDFIPVEDRIAVFDMDGTLTCETYYTYYDTMMFIEYCLVDHPERVSDELKAVAASIQPGYLADETLARNFAKAYAGMTVEEFSEYVVEFGKKNTASFENMRYIDNMYLPMVELVEYLYDNGFEIWVISGTERTTTRAIVANSPIREYVRPEHVIGTDFEVKQRGHEDEASNMDFKYENGDELVLTGGFIQKNLNANKSIYVEREIGQRPVLAFGNSGSDTSMMNYTIDQRNLYLAQAYMVVADDDVREWGKQDWDQKSADYLAKGFIPISMKTDFAVIYPDGITKAKEQYVPFVLEETLATAAESDVKLSDDASDFVLLSEAVPDAILEIRYYSTYNFIGDRIDGYEEPLALLTKEAAAALKEVSDELVGMGYRLKIFDAYRPQMAVTNFMNWALDPDDARMKDYFYPELEKSELFPQGYIAEHSGHSRGSTVDLTLFDMTTEREVDMGGTFDYFGELSHPDYTDITEEQYAMRMLLREVMVKHGFRPLEEEWWHFTLENEPFPDTYFTFPINSDSVAPAA
;
A
#
# COMPACT_ATOMS: atom_id res chain seq x y z
N MET A 1 -54.06 15.59 56.46
CA MET A 1 -53.04 16.42 57.14
C MET A 1 -51.66 15.82 56.83
N SER A 2 -51.00 16.39 55.88
CA SER A 2 -49.57 16.17 55.63
C SER A 2 -48.99 17.45 55.04
N GLU A 3 -48.12 18.08 55.83
CA GLU A 3 -47.47 19.34 55.49
C GLU A 3 -46.48 19.23 54.37
N GLU A 4 -46.63 20.10 53.37
CA GLU A 4 -45.64 20.37 52.34
C GLU A 4 -44.41 21.07 52.93
N LYS A 5 -43.25 20.45 52.92
CA LYS A 5 -41.95 21.12 53.12
C LYS A 5 -41.55 21.86 51.85
N LYS A 6 -41.69 23.19 51.84
CA LYS A 6 -41.10 24.05 50.81
C LYS A 6 -39.58 24.06 50.91
N ASN A 7 -38.91 23.57 49.88
CA ASN A 7 -37.47 23.56 49.75
C ASN A 7 -36.95 24.97 49.40
N ASN A 8 -36.24 25.61 50.32
CA ASN A 8 -35.68 26.98 50.19
C ASN A 8 -34.23 26.91 49.58
N TRP A 9 -34.10 26.44 48.39
CA TRP A 9 -32.75 26.33 47.71
C TRP A 9 -32.40 27.54 46.81
N LYS A 10 -33.33 28.41 46.47
CA LYS A 10 -33.12 29.57 45.59
C LYS A 10 -32.07 30.59 46.07
N PRO A 11 -31.98 30.97 47.33
CA PRO A 11 -30.99 31.97 47.79
C PRO A 11 -29.55 31.37 47.79
N ILE A 12 -29.35 30.06 48.03
CA ILE A 12 -28.04 29.43 48.09
C ILE A 12 -27.44 29.32 46.70
N ALA A 13 -28.23 28.99 45.68
CA ALA A 13 -27.77 28.90 44.29
C ALA A 13 -27.35 30.28 43.73
N ILE A 14 -28.03 31.35 44.09
CA ILE A 14 -27.67 32.72 43.67
C ILE A 14 -26.36 33.18 44.34
N ILE A 15 -26.13 32.87 45.58
CA ILE A 15 -24.88 33.20 46.30
C ILE A 15 -23.72 32.43 45.72
N ALA A 16 -23.89 31.15 45.37
CA ALA A 16 -22.83 30.33 44.73
C ALA A 16 -22.47 30.88 43.33
N LEU A 17 -23.43 31.33 42.54
CA LEU A 17 -23.20 31.92 41.23
C LEU A 17 -22.43 33.25 41.30
N VAL A 18 -22.76 34.09 42.27
CA VAL A 18 -22.08 35.38 42.52
C VAL A 18 -20.64 35.17 42.99
N ILE A 19 -20.39 34.19 43.85
CA ILE A 19 -19.02 33.82 44.27
C ILE A 19 -18.18 33.29 43.09
N ALA A 20 -18.78 32.46 42.23
CA ALA A 20 -18.11 31.96 41.03
C ALA A 20 -17.75 33.08 40.04
N LEU A 21 -18.62 34.06 39.82
CA LEU A 21 -18.36 35.22 38.97
C LEU A 21 -17.29 36.15 39.55
N ILE A 22 -17.22 36.34 40.86
CA ILE A 22 -16.17 37.12 41.53
C ILE A 22 -14.82 36.38 41.43
N ALA A 23 -14.79 35.05 41.58
CA ALA A 23 -13.59 34.24 41.41
C ALA A 23 -13.04 34.29 39.96
N CYS A 24 -13.91 34.18 38.95
CA CYS A 24 -13.52 34.32 37.53
C CYS A 24 -12.99 35.75 37.25
N GLY A 25 -13.60 36.79 37.78
CA GLY A 25 -13.13 38.17 37.66
C GLY A 25 -11.74 38.38 38.29
N ALA A 26 -11.49 37.76 39.46
CA ALA A 26 -10.19 37.83 40.12
C ALA A 26 -9.07 37.08 39.34
N VAL A 27 -9.39 35.96 38.73
CA VAL A 27 -8.43 35.21 37.87
C VAL A 27 -8.08 36.01 36.61
N ILE A 28 -9.06 36.60 35.94
CA ILE A 28 -8.82 37.46 34.77
C ILE A 28 -8.00 38.71 35.15
N TYR A 29 -8.27 39.30 36.34
CA TYR A 29 -7.50 40.44 36.85
C TYR A 29 -6.06 40.09 37.19
N LEU A 30 -5.79 38.86 37.70
CA LEU A 30 -4.46 38.35 38.00
C LEU A 30 -3.69 37.95 36.77
N MET A 31 -4.36 37.40 35.74
CA MET A 31 -3.74 37.03 34.47
C MET A 31 -3.27 38.25 33.65
N ASN A 32 -3.91 39.41 33.84
CA ASN A 32 -3.48 40.66 33.18
C ASN A 32 -2.36 41.42 33.92
N ARG A 33 -1.77 40.84 35.00
CA ARG A 33 -0.62 41.40 35.72
C ARG A 33 0.63 40.51 35.54
N VAL A 34 1.07 40.31 34.31
CA VAL A 34 2.44 39.88 34.05
C VAL A 34 3.30 41.15 34.00
N PRO A 35 4.29 41.33 34.88
CA PRO A 35 5.16 42.50 34.77
C PRO A 35 6.01 42.38 33.50
N GLU A 36 5.90 43.36 32.60
CA GLU A 36 6.87 43.56 31.52
C GLU A 36 8.24 43.70 32.15
N LYS A 37 9.16 42.82 31.80
CA LYS A 37 10.57 43.01 32.06
C LYS A 37 11.05 44.19 31.23
N GLU A 38 11.28 45.32 31.85
CA GLU A 38 12.04 46.43 31.25
C GLU A 38 13.44 45.93 30.89
N ILE A 39 13.65 45.78 29.59
CA ILE A 39 15.01 45.69 29.00
C ILE A 39 15.49 47.13 28.84
N VAL A 40 16.29 47.61 29.78
CA VAL A 40 17.01 48.87 29.67
C VAL A 40 17.99 48.71 28.53
N LYS A 41 17.69 49.27 27.36
CA LYS A 41 18.67 49.46 26.29
C LYS A 41 19.37 50.79 26.57
N GLU A 42 20.63 50.69 26.99
CA GLU A 42 21.54 51.81 27.01
C GLU A 42 21.79 52.26 25.58
N ILE A 43 21.18 53.39 25.17
CA ILE A 43 21.40 53.99 23.86
C ILE A 43 22.68 54.83 23.97
N VAL A 44 23.78 54.33 23.42
CA VAL A 44 24.94 55.15 23.14
C VAL A 44 24.66 55.93 21.87
N GLU A 45 24.36 57.25 22.01
CA GLU A 45 24.28 58.14 20.86
C GLU A 45 25.67 58.32 20.26
N VAL A 46 25.90 57.67 19.12
CA VAL A 46 27.04 57.97 18.26
C VAL A 46 26.51 58.90 17.14
N GLU A 47 26.98 60.16 17.16
CA GLU A 47 26.74 61.13 16.08
C GLU A 47 27.35 60.58 14.80
N VAL A 48 26.51 60.03 13.89
CA VAL A 48 26.91 59.59 12.55
C VAL A 48 26.52 60.68 11.56
N THR A 49 27.51 61.34 11.00
CA THR A 49 27.35 62.22 9.84
C THR A 49 26.69 61.46 8.69
N PRO A 50 25.65 62.00 8.02
CA PRO A 50 24.98 61.26 6.96
C PRO A 50 25.89 61.15 5.73
N VAL A 51 26.30 59.91 5.45
CA VAL A 51 26.82 59.52 4.13
C VAL A 51 25.61 59.45 3.18
N PRO A 52 25.68 60.02 1.97
CA PRO A 52 24.56 59.93 1.04
C PRO A 52 24.30 58.45 0.72
N THR A 53 23.16 57.95 1.19
CA THR A 53 22.66 56.62 0.88
C THR A 53 22.32 56.62 -0.61
N ALA A 54 23.09 55.89 -1.40
CA ALA A 54 22.63 55.47 -2.71
C ALA A 54 21.32 54.68 -2.49
N GLU A 55 20.26 55.04 -3.18
CA GLU A 55 19.05 54.23 -3.23
C GLU A 55 19.47 52.80 -3.54
N PRO A 56 18.99 51.79 -2.80
CA PRO A 56 19.24 50.41 -3.18
C PRO A 56 18.64 50.21 -4.56
N THR A 57 19.50 49.97 -5.54
CA THR A 57 19.08 49.42 -6.82
C THR A 57 18.37 48.12 -6.46
N ALA A 58 17.05 48.10 -6.67
CA ALA A 58 16.29 46.85 -6.53
C ALA A 58 17.01 45.80 -7.39
N GLU A 59 17.53 44.75 -6.78
CA GLU A 59 17.95 43.58 -7.53
C GLU A 59 16.76 43.21 -8.43
N PRO A 60 16.98 42.89 -9.70
CA PRO A 60 15.90 42.43 -10.56
C PRO A 60 15.25 41.24 -9.84
N ALA A 61 13.93 41.31 -9.66
CA ALA A 61 13.17 40.20 -9.09
C ALA A 61 13.58 38.93 -9.83
N ALA A 62 14.01 37.89 -9.09
CA ALA A 62 14.38 36.63 -9.69
C ALA A 62 13.23 36.15 -10.57
N GLU A 63 13.55 35.65 -11.78
CA GLU A 63 12.52 35.10 -12.64
C GLU A 63 11.83 33.93 -11.92
N PRO A 64 10.49 33.90 -11.91
CA PRO A 64 9.78 32.81 -11.26
C PRO A 64 10.09 31.45 -11.93
N LEU A 65 10.22 30.39 -11.14
CA LEU A 65 10.52 29.06 -11.63
C LEU A 65 11.83 28.98 -12.43
N SER A 66 12.91 29.50 -11.84
CA SER A 66 14.25 29.61 -12.46
C SER A 66 14.90 28.22 -12.69
N LEU A 67 14.46 27.19 -11.94
CA LEU A 67 14.92 25.80 -12.08
C LEU A 67 14.17 25.03 -13.19
N TRP A 68 13.24 25.69 -13.86
CA TRP A 68 12.55 25.20 -15.05
C TRP A 68 13.19 25.77 -16.32
N LEU A 69 13.18 24.97 -17.39
CA LEU A 69 13.77 25.40 -18.66
C LEU A 69 12.99 26.56 -19.28
N ASP A 70 13.74 27.49 -19.89
CA ASP A 70 13.15 28.53 -20.71
C ASP A 70 12.45 27.90 -21.92
N GLY A 71 11.22 28.34 -22.16
CA GLY A 71 10.39 27.78 -23.23
C GLY A 71 9.58 26.53 -22.84
N SER A 72 9.67 26.07 -21.58
CA SER A 72 8.75 25.06 -21.04
C SER A 72 7.30 25.55 -21.12
N GLY A 73 6.45 24.76 -21.78
CA GLY A 73 5.02 25.06 -21.87
C GLY A 73 4.32 24.95 -20.53
N ALA A 74 4.72 24.02 -19.69
CA ALA A 74 4.18 23.83 -18.35
C ALA A 74 4.55 24.99 -17.42
N LYS A 75 5.82 25.45 -17.45
CA LYS A 75 6.27 26.66 -16.72
C LYS A 75 5.42 27.88 -17.08
N GLN A 76 5.27 28.16 -18.37
CA GLN A 76 4.52 29.35 -18.83
C GLN A 76 3.05 29.26 -18.42
N ASN A 77 2.44 28.06 -18.55
CA ASN A 77 1.05 27.83 -18.14
C ASN A 77 0.85 28.07 -16.64
N LEU A 78 1.78 27.57 -15.80
CA LEU A 78 1.75 27.79 -14.34
C LEU A 78 1.84 29.28 -14.00
N ILE A 79 2.78 30.02 -14.60
CA ILE A 79 2.95 31.46 -14.37
C ILE A 79 1.69 32.23 -14.81
N ASP A 80 1.17 31.92 -15.99
CA ASP A 80 -0.05 32.54 -16.51
C ASP A 80 -1.27 32.26 -15.63
N TYR A 81 -1.40 31.03 -15.15
CA TYR A 81 -2.47 30.63 -14.22
C TYR A 81 -2.37 31.43 -12.91
N VAL A 82 -1.20 31.39 -12.24
CA VAL A 82 -1.00 32.12 -10.98
C VAL A 82 -1.28 33.61 -11.16
N ASN A 83 -0.78 34.23 -12.21
CA ASN A 83 -1.08 35.63 -12.50
C ASN A 83 -2.58 35.91 -12.71
N ALA A 84 -3.28 35.00 -13.38
CA ALA A 84 -4.72 35.14 -13.62
C ALA A 84 -5.54 35.03 -12.33
N VAL A 85 -5.20 34.10 -11.43
CA VAL A 85 -6.00 33.84 -10.24
C VAL A 85 -5.61 34.73 -9.03
N THR A 86 -4.44 35.40 -9.08
CA THR A 86 -4.00 36.25 -7.98
C THR A 86 -4.31 37.73 -8.22
N ALA A 87 -4.51 38.15 -9.47
CA ALA A 87 -4.81 39.54 -9.80
C ALA A 87 -6.28 39.90 -9.48
N GLU A 88 -6.51 40.80 -8.52
CA GLU A 88 -7.88 41.20 -8.10
C GLU A 88 -8.75 41.72 -9.25
N SER A 89 -8.14 42.27 -10.31
CA SER A 89 -8.86 42.76 -11.50
C SER A 89 -9.20 41.66 -12.50
N SER A 90 -8.70 40.44 -12.30
CA SER A 90 -8.96 39.33 -13.20
C SER A 90 -10.37 38.78 -13.00
N LYS A 91 -10.98 38.29 -14.07
CA LYS A 91 -12.24 37.55 -14.01
C LYS A 91 -12.10 36.18 -13.33
N ASP A 92 -10.89 35.68 -13.28
CA ASP A 92 -10.53 34.36 -12.72
C ASP A 92 -9.89 34.49 -11.32
N PHE A 93 -10.00 35.69 -10.69
CA PHE A 93 -9.46 35.96 -9.36
C PHE A 93 -10.02 34.95 -8.34
N ILE A 94 -9.14 34.38 -7.53
CA ILE A 94 -9.47 33.48 -6.42
C ILE A 94 -9.06 34.16 -5.12
N PRO A 95 -9.96 34.28 -4.10
CA PRO A 95 -9.58 34.76 -2.77
C PRO A 95 -8.46 33.90 -2.16
N VAL A 96 -7.62 34.48 -1.31
CA VAL A 96 -6.45 33.79 -0.73
C VAL A 96 -6.85 32.54 0.03
N GLU A 97 -7.96 32.60 0.78
CA GLU A 97 -8.51 31.48 1.56
C GLU A 97 -9.00 30.30 0.72
N ASP A 98 -9.20 30.50 -0.59
CA ASP A 98 -9.67 29.46 -1.52
C ASP A 98 -8.56 28.95 -2.47
N ARG A 99 -7.33 29.47 -2.32
CA ARG A 99 -6.18 29.05 -3.14
C ARG A 99 -5.52 27.81 -2.55
N ILE A 100 -6.06 26.64 -2.82
CA ILE A 100 -5.53 25.36 -2.34
C ILE A 100 -4.84 24.62 -3.47
N ALA A 101 -3.57 24.23 -3.23
CA ALA A 101 -2.79 23.38 -4.10
C ALA A 101 -2.48 22.05 -3.40
N VAL A 102 -2.77 20.94 -4.05
CA VAL A 102 -2.51 19.59 -3.53
C VAL A 102 -1.44 18.89 -4.36
N PHE A 103 -0.51 18.24 -3.69
CA PHE A 103 0.60 17.53 -4.31
C PHE A 103 0.60 16.07 -3.85
N ASP A 104 0.72 15.14 -4.78
CA ASP A 104 1.24 13.83 -4.46
C ASP A 104 2.71 13.93 -4.04
N MET A 105 3.24 12.93 -3.33
CA MET A 105 4.62 12.95 -2.87
C MET A 105 5.54 12.14 -3.78
N ASP A 106 5.34 10.84 -3.85
CA ASP A 106 6.25 9.92 -4.52
C ASP A 106 6.12 10.03 -6.05
N GLY A 107 7.20 10.37 -6.74
CA GLY A 107 7.22 10.64 -8.18
C GLY A 107 6.73 12.05 -8.59
N THR A 108 6.23 12.83 -7.62
CA THR A 108 5.77 14.20 -7.83
C THR A 108 6.67 15.22 -7.14
N LEU A 109 6.88 15.10 -5.85
CA LEU A 109 7.79 15.92 -5.04
C LEU A 109 9.13 15.23 -4.80
N THR A 110 9.11 13.89 -4.65
CA THR A 110 10.26 13.05 -4.36
C THR A 110 10.49 12.02 -5.45
N CYS A 111 11.71 11.48 -5.52
CA CYS A 111 12.08 10.41 -6.43
C CYS A 111 11.31 9.10 -6.12
N GLU A 112 10.70 8.49 -7.14
CA GLU A 112 10.15 7.13 -7.03
C GLU A 112 10.75 6.16 -8.07
N THR A 113 11.74 6.60 -8.84
CA THR A 113 12.24 5.86 -10.00
C THR A 113 13.42 4.95 -9.73
N TYR A 114 13.91 4.85 -8.50
CA TYR A 114 14.63 3.68 -8.06
C TYR A 114 13.61 2.66 -7.59
N TYR A 115 13.84 1.42 -7.78
CA TYR A 115 12.91 0.30 -7.78
C TYR A 115 11.77 0.30 -6.75
N THR A 116 11.91 0.98 -5.62
CA THR A 116 10.93 0.97 -4.54
C THR A 116 10.76 2.36 -3.95
N TYR A 117 9.62 2.57 -3.32
CA TYR A 117 9.34 3.79 -2.58
C TYR A 117 10.14 3.86 -1.26
N TYR A 118 10.21 5.05 -0.68
CA TYR A 118 10.87 5.28 0.61
C TYR A 118 10.36 4.34 1.71
N ASP A 119 9.04 4.24 1.88
CA ASP A 119 8.41 3.38 2.88
C ASP A 119 8.71 1.89 2.64
N THR A 120 8.75 1.45 1.39
CA THR A 120 9.08 0.07 1.01
C THR A 120 10.53 -0.27 1.35
N MET A 121 11.47 0.61 0.99
CA MET A 121 12.88 0.40 1.35
C MET A 121 13.12 0.44 2.87
N MET A 122 12.42 1.35 3.55
CA MET A 122 12.44 1.44 5.00
C MET A 122 11.92 0.15 5.67
N PHE A 123 10.83 -0.42 5.15
CA PHE A 123 10.28 -1.69 5.63
C PHE A 123 11.25 -2.85 5.42
N ILE A 124 11.85 -2.97 4.23
CA ILE A 124 12.85 -4.00 3.93
C ILE A 124 14.00 -3.92 4.94
N GLU A 125 14.58 -2.73 5.09
CA GLU A 125 15.70 -2.53 6.01
C GLU A 125 15.31 -2.73 7.47
N TYR A 126 14.12 -2.28 7.89
CA TYR A 126 13.63 -2.53 9.24
C TYR A 126 13.55 -4.01 9.57
N CYS A 127 12.92 -4.78 8.67
CA CYS A 127 12.67 -6.20 8.89
C CYS A 127 13.94 -7.07 8.82
N LEU A 128 14.90 -6.71 7.96
CA LEU A 128 16.01 -7.60 7.60
C LEU A 128 17.36 -7.14 8.14
N VAL A 129 17.51 -5.85 8.43
CA VAL A 129 18.81 -5.27 8.80
C VAL A 129 18.75 -4.58 10.16
N ASP A 130 17.84 -3.59 10.34
CA ASP A 130 17.88 -2.72 11.51
C ASP A 130 17.29 -3.38 12.76
N HIS A 131 16.14 -4.07 12.61
CA HIS A 131 15.37 -4.65 13.73
C HIS A 131 14.79 -6.04 13.43
N PRO A 132 15.57 -6.99 12.89
CA PRO A 132 15.04 -8.32 12.55
C PRO A 132 14.52 -9.08 13.78
N GLU A 133 14.97 -8.72 14.98
CA GLU A 133 14.52 -9.33 16.24
C GLU A 133 13.14 -8.84 16.70
N ARG A 134 12.60 -7.77 16.09
CA ARG A 134 11.30 -7.18 16.46
C ARG A 134 10.15 -7.67 15.59
N VAL A 135 10.44 -8.32 14.48
CA VAL A 135 9.45 -8.74 13.51
C VAL A 135 9.36 -10.26 13.40
N SER A 136 8.21 -10.77 12.98
CA SER A 136 8.00 -12.20 12.74
C SER A 136 8.79 -12.68 11.52
N ASP A 137 9.02 -13.97 11.43
CA ASP A 137 9.69 -14.56 10.26
C ASP A 137 8.83 -14.43 8.99
N GLU A 138 7.50 -14.39 9.13
CA GLU A 138 6.57 -14.08 8.04
C GLU A 138 6.82 -12.67 7.47
N LEU A 139 6.96 -11.64 8.31
CA LEU A 139 7.28 -10.28 7.85
C LEU A 139 8.66 -10.18 7.23
N LYS A 140 9.65 -10.94 7.73
CA LYS A 140 10.97 -11.03 7.08
C LYS A 140 10.87 -11.66 5.70
N ALA A 141 10.08 -12.73 5.56
CA ALA A 141 9.85 -13.36 4.26
C ALA A 141 9.17 -12.40 3.28
N VAL A 142 8.14 -11.65 3.71
CA VAL A 142 7.53 -10.60 2.88
C VAL A 142 8.56 -9.56 2.48
N ALA A 143 9.35 -9.03 3.43
CA ALA A 143 10.38 -8.03 3.12
C ALA A 143 11.43 -8.55 2.12
N ALA A 144 11.83 -9.82 2.25
CA ALA A 144 12.79 -10.47 1.35
C ALA A 144 12.22 -10.75 -0.05
N SER A 145 10.90 -10.91 -0.19
CA SER A 145 10.24 -11.19 -1.47
C SER A 145 9.98 -9.96 -2.33
N ILE A 146 10.13 -8.74 -1.77
CA ILE A 146 9.87 -7.51 -2.52
C ILE A 146 10.88 -7.33 -3.65
N GLN A 147 10.37 -7.31 -4.88
CA GLN A 147 11.16 -7.16 -6.11
C GLN A 147 11.12 -5.71 -6.61
N PRO A 148 12.09 -5.32 -7.46
CA PRO A 148 12.02 -4.06 -8.19
C PRO A 148 10.70 -3.90 -8.94
N GLY A 149 10.06 -2.74 -8.79
CA GLY A 149 8.76 -2.46 -9.43
C GLY A 149 7.54 -2.97 -8.65
N TYR A 150 7.74 -3.56 -7.48
CA TYR A 150 6.66 -3.95 -6.59
C TYR A 150 5.87 -2.73 -6.12
N LEU A 151 4.58 -2.73 -6.35
CA LEU A 151 3.72 -1.63 -5.93
C LEU A 151 3.33 -1.79 -4.45
N ALA A 152 3.41 -0.70 -3.69
CA ALA A 152 2.97 -0.67 -2.31
C ALA A 152 1.42 -0.62 -2.24
N ASP A 153 0.79 -1.73 -2.52
CA ASP A 153 -0.66 -1.92 -2.45
C ASP A 153 -1.19 -1.96 -1.00
N GLU A 154 -2.45 -2.26 -0.83
CA GLU A 154 -3.06 -2.36 0.50
C GLU A 154 -2.49 -3.52 1.31
N THR A 155 -2.20 -4.67 0.67
CA THR A 155 -1.63 -5.85 1.33
C THR A 155 -0.26 -5.56 1.90
N LEU A 156 0.61 -4.93 1.10
CA LEU A 156 1.94 -4.54 1.56
C LEU A 156 1.85 -3.47 2.67
N ALA A 157 0.92 -2.50 2.55
CA ALA A 157 0.70 -1.50 3.60
C ALA A 157 0.24 -2.11 4.93
N ARG A 158 -0.56 -3.19 4.91
CA ARG A 158 -0.92 -3.96 6.10
C ARG A 158 0.30 -4.63 6.75
N ASN A 159 1.23 -5.13 5.96
CA ASN A 159 2.48 -5.69 6.48
C ASN A 159 3.40 -4.60 7.06
N PHE A 160 3.43 -3.41 6.45
CA PHE A 160 4.13 -2.26 7.04
C PHE A 160 3.55 -1.91 8.43
N ALA A 161 2.23 -1.81 8.55
CA ALA A 161 1.58 -1.55 9.84
C ALA A 161 1.98 -2.59 10.90
N LYS A 162 1.95 -3.88 10.56
CA LYS A 162 2.35 -4.97 11.46
C LYS A 162 3.82 -4.88 11.89
N ALA A 163 4.72 -4.48 10.98
CA ALA A 163 6.15 -4.42 11.29
C ALA A 163 6.48 -3.38 12.36
N TYR A 164 5.79 -2.27 12.39
CA TYR A 164 6.01 -1.17 13.33
C TYR A 164 5.12 -1.23 14.58
N ALA A 165 4.39 -2.32 14.77
CA ALA A 165 3.51 -2.52 15.93
C ALA A 165 4.26 -2.35 17.25
N GLY A 166 3.65 -1.63 18.20
CA GLY A 166 4.18 -1.36 19.53
C GLY A 166 5.13 -0.16 19.62
N MET A 167 5.53 0.45 18.48
CA MET A 167 6.25 1.73 18.50
C MET A 167 5.29 2.87 18.88
N THR A 168 5.77 3.85 19.63
CA THR A 168 5.03 5.11 19.73
C THR A 168 5.06 5.86 18.41
N VAL A 169 4.13 6.79 18.21
CA VAL A 169 4.11 7.65 17.01
C VAL A 169 5.44 8.42 16.89
N GLU A 170 5.99 8.86 18.02
CA GLU A 170 7.25 9.57 18.10
C GLU A 170 8.44 8.66 17.72
N GLU A 171 8.53 7.45 18.30
CA GLU A 171 9.58 6.46 17.98
C GLU A 171 9.54 6.09 16.50
N PHE A 172 8.36 5.92 15.93
CA PHE A 172 8.21 5.63 14.50
C PHE A 172 8.67 6.81 13.65
N SER A 173 8.27 8.04 13.98
CA SER A 173 8.74 9.25 13.29
C SER A 173 10.27 9.41 13.37
N GLU A 174 10.88 9.12 14.52
CA GLU A 174 12.33 9.15 14.68
C GLU A 174 13.01 8.09 13.80
N TYR A 175 12.46 6.87 13.73
CA TYR A 175 12.99 5.83 12.86
C TYR A 175 12.92 6.21 11.37
N VAL A 176 11.83 6.82 10.92
CA VAL A 176 11.72 7.35 9.55
C VAL A 176 12.88 8.30 9.24
N VAL A 177 13.16 9.25 10.14
CA VAL A 177 14.25 10.22 9.94
C VAL A 177 15.62 9.55 9.97
N GLU A 178 15.85 8.58 10.87
CA GLU A 178 17.12 7.84 10.91
C GLU A 178 17.35 7.03 9.64
N PHE A 179 16.34 6.31 9.14
CA PHE A 179 16.41 5.64 7.85
C PHE A 179 16.74 6.64 6.73
N GLY A 180 16.10 7.79 6.73
CA GLY A 180 16.31 8.83 5.74
C GLY A 180 17.74 9.36 5.62
N LYS A 181 18.56 9.20 6.67
CA LYS A 181 19.99 9.59 6.66
C LYS A 181 20.88 8.62 5.90
N LYS A 182 20.38 7.40 5.60
CA LYS A 182 21.12 6.41 4.82
C LYS A 182 21.26 6.88 3.36
N ASN A 183 22.38 6.53 2.74
CA ASN A 183 22.59 6.82 1.32
C ASN A 183 21.76 5.84 0.46
N THR A 184 21.16 6.34 -0.62
CA THR A 184 20.58 5.47 -1.63
C THR A 184 21.69 4.78 -2.41
N ALA A 185 21.46 3.56 -2.86
CA ALA A 185 22.42 2.87 -3.73
C ALA A 185 22.18 3.16 -5.23
N SER A 186 21.02 3.75 -5.57
CA SER A 186 20.66 4.10 -6.95
C SER A 186 21.24 5.44 -7.43
N PHE A 187 21.73 6.26 -6.49
CA PHE A 187 22.34 7.55 -6.78
C PHE A 187 23.63 7.76 -5.99
N GLU A 188 24.60 8.41 -6.60
CA GLU A 188 25.81 8.87 -5.92
C GLU A 188 25.47 10.15 -5.12
N ASN A 189 25.91 10.21 -3.87
CA ASN A 189 25.76 11.36 -2.96
C ASN A 189 24.31 11.76 -2.59
N MET A 190 23.34 10.87 -2.71
CA MET A 190 21.95 11.11 -2.31
C MET A 190 21.63 10.28 -1.06
N ARG A 191 21.08 10.91 -0.02
CA ARG A 191 20.38 10.21 1.07
C ARG A 191 18.90 10.07 0.72
N TYR A 192 18.23 9.09 1.34
CA TYR A 192 16.78 8.91 1.11
C TYR A 192 15.98 10.17 1.41
N ILE A 193 16.36 10.95 2.44
CA ILE A 193 15.63 12.18 2.82
C ILE A 193 15.92 13.38 1.90
N ASP A 194 16.97 13.31 1.07
CA ASP A 194 17.39 14.39 0.15
C ASP A 194 16.86 14.20 -1.28
N ASN A 195 15.88 13.34 -1.48
CA ASN A 195 15.41 12.87 -2.79
C ASN A 195 14.36 13.76 -3.46
N MET A 196 14.17 15.01 -2.99
CA MET A 196 13.18 15.92 -3.58
C MET A 196 13.64 16.50 -4.92
N TYR A 197 12.71 16.61 -5.85
CA TYR A 197 12.90 17.31 -7.13
C TYR A 197 12.96 18.81 -6.90
N LEU A 198 14.13 19.42 -7.15
CA LEU A 198 14.33 20.86 -6.93
C LEU A 198 13.33 21.77 -7.66
N PRO A 199 12.95 21.52 -8.94
CA PRO A 199 11.95 22.34 -9.61
C PRO A 199 10.57 22.29 -8.93
N MET A 200 10.21 21.15 -8.32
CA MET A 200 8.96 21.02 -7.60
C MET A 200 9.02 21.68 -6.22
N VAL A 201 10.18 21.68 -5.57
CA VAL A 201 10.42 22.48 -4.34
C VAL A 201 10.25 23.97 -4.64
N GLU A 202 10.88 24.48 -5.72
CA GLU A 202 10.72 25.87 -6.17
C GLU A 202 9.26 26.19 -6.51
N LEU A 203 8.52 25.25 -7.12
CA LEU A 203 7.10 25.43 -7.41
C LEU A 203 6.27 25.56 -6.13
N VAL A 204 6.54 24.73 -5.12
CA VAL A 204 5.87 24.82 -3.81
C VAL A 204 6.11 26.20 -3.18
N GLU A 205 7.36 26.66 -3.15
CA GLU A 205 7.72 28.01 -2.67
C GLU A 205 7.00 29.10 -3.47
N TYR A 206 7.05 29.04 -4.81
CA TYR A 206 6.40 30.00 -5.70
C TYR A 206 4.89 30.09 -5.45
N LEU A 207 4.20 28.96 -5.30
CA LEU A 207 2.76 28.95 -5.00
C LEU A 207 2.47 29.50 -3.61
N TYR A 208 3.26 29.12 -2.61
CA TYR A 208 3.11 29.63 -1.24
C TYR A 208 3.28 31.15 -1.19
N ASP A 209 4.29 31.71 -1.85
CA ASP A 209 4.54 33.15 -1.94
C ASP A 209 3.42 33.91 -2.67
N ASN A 210 2.65 33.19 -3.51
CA ASN A 210 1.46 33.71 -4.17
C ASN A 210 0.16 33.44 -3.41
N GLY A 211 0.26 33.05 -2.13
CA GLY A 211 -0.85 32.89 -1.19
C GLY A 211 -1.64 31.59 -1.36
N PHE A 212 -1.03 30.55 -1.94
CA PHE A 212 -1.64 29.21 -1.96
C PHE A 212 -1.38 28.48 -0.66
N GLU A 213 -2.38 27.79 -0.15
CA GLU A 213 -2.25 26.80 0.90
C GLU A 213 -1.80 25.47 0.27
N ILE A 214 -0.68 24.92 0.77
CA ILE A 214 -0.05 23.73 0.19
C ILE A 214 -0.39 22.50 1.02
N TRP A 215 -0.88 21.46 0.35
CA TRP A 215 -1.19 20.16 0.93
C TRP A 215 -0.43 19.04 0.23
N VAL A 216 0.03 18.04 1.00
CA VAL A 216 0.66 16.82 0.48
C VAL A 216 -0.30 15.65 0.69
N ILE A 217 -0.64 14.95 -0.41
CA ILE A 217 -1.62 13.86 -0.45
C ILE A 217 -0.94 12.59 -0.95
N SER A 218 -0.34 11.84 -0.04
CA SER A 218 0.53 10.70 -0.37
C SER A 218 -0.14 9.34 -0.21
N GLY A 219 0.26 8.38 -1.03
CA GLY A 219 0.00 6.95 -0.81
C GLY A 219 0.85 6.34 0.31
N THR A 220 1.97 6.96 0.67
CA THR A 220 2.83 6.58 1.79
C THR A 220 2.14 6.84 3.12
N GLU A 221 2.52 6.12 4.17
CA GLU A 221 1.92 6.25 5.50
C GLU A 221 2.08 7.68 6.04
N ARG A 222 1.05 8.18 6.74
CA ARG A 222 0.89 9.58 7.16
C ARG A 222 2.02 10.08 8.06
N THR A 223 2.44 9.32 9.06
CA THR A 223 3.54 9.71 9.97
C THR A 223 4.86 9.73 9.23
N THR A 224 5.07 8.76 8.35
CA THR A 224 6.22 8.71 7.44
C THR A 224 6.26 9.94 6.55
N THR A 225 5.15 10.27 5.89
CA THR A 225 5.05 11.46 5.02
C THR A 225 5.30 12.75 5.81
N ARG A 226 4.72 12.88 7.01
CA ARG A 226 4.95 14.03 7.92
C ARG A 226 6.41 14.18 8.30
N ALA A 227 7.07 13.07 8.66
CA ALA A 227 8.47 13.08 9.04
C ALA A 227 9.38 13.49 7.86
N ILE A 228 9.10 12.99 6.65
CA ILE A 228 9.81 13.39 5.42
C ILE A 228 9.62 14.90 5.17
N VAL A 229 8.38 15.39 5.13
CA VAL A 229 8.08 16.81 4.88
C VAL A 229 8.74 17.71 5.92
N ALA A 230 8.66 17.37 7.21
CA ALA A 230 9.24 18.16 8.29
C ALA A 230 10.78 18.26 8.24
N ASN A 231 11.44 17.33 7.54
CA ASN A 231 12.90 17.29 7.38
C ASN A 231 13.36 17.63 5.96
N SER A 232 12.49 18.20 5.16
CA SER A 232 12.71 18.53 3.75
C SER A 232 12.79 20.04 3.49
N PRO A 233 13.19 20.48 2.29
CA PRO A 233 13.19 21.89 1.90
C PRO A 233 11.80 22.56 1.94
N ILE A 234 10.71 21.80 1.82
CA ILE A 234 9.34 22.36 1.81
C ILE A 234 8.71 22.49 3.22
N ARG A 235 9.43 22.18 4.27
CA ARG A 235 8.92 22.18 5.67
C ARG A 235 8.32 23.53 6.12
N GLU A 236 8.78 24.63 5.57
CA GLU A 236 8.31 25.98 5.94
C GLU A 236 7.02 26.37 5.21
N TYR A 237 6.67 25.62 4.16
CA TYR A 237 5.51 25.86 3.30
C TYR A 237 4.36 24.89 3.56
N VAL A 238 4.64 23.74 4.19
CA VAL A 238 3.66 22.68 4.44
C VAL A 238 3.58 22.38 5.93
N ARG A 239 2.45 22.71 6.56
CA ARG A 239 2.20 22.42 7.96
C ARG A 239 1.90 20.93 8.17
N PRO A 240 2.21 20.33 9.35
CA PRO A 240 1.96 18.91 9.61
C PRO A 240 0.51 18.47 9.41
N GLU A 241 -0.47 19.35 9.70
CA GLU A 241 -1.89 19.09 9.47
C GLU A 241 -2.28 19.09 7.99
N HIS A 242 -1.46 19.66 7.11
CA HIS A 242 -1.65 19.64 5.65
C HIS A 242 -1.04 18.43 4.96
N VAL A 243 -0.70 17.39 5.74
CA VAL A 243 -0.18 16.13 5.21
C VAL A 243 -1.19 15.03 5.43
N ILE A 244 -1.68 14.48 4.34
CA ILE A 244 -2.62 13.35 4.28
C ILE A 244 -1.87 12.14 3.70
N GLY A 245 -1.95 11.00 4.36
CA GLY A 245 -1.30 9.77 3.96
C GLY A 245 -2.19 8.55 4.18
N THR A 246 -1.64 7.38 3.91
CA THR A 246 -2.21 6.11 4.34
C THR A 246 -2.28 6.08 5.87
N ASP A 247 -3.37 5.58 6.42
CA ASP A 247 -3.60 5.58 7.87
C ASP A 247 -3.37 4.19 8.49
N PHE A 248 -2.44 4.12 9.44
CA PHE A 248 -2.29 2.99 10.35
C PHE A 248 -3.12 3.24 11.63
N GLU A 249 -3.49 2.15 12.30
CA GLU A 249 -4.24 2.26 13.54
C GLU A 249 -3.34 2.68 14.69
N VAL A 250 -3.76 3.73 15.41
CA VAL A 250 -3.09 4.25 16.60
C VAL A 250 -4.04 4.15 17.79
N LYS A 251 -3.56 3.63 18.92
CA LYS A 251 -4.28 3.55 20.18
C LYS A 251 -3.41 3.98 21.34
N GLN A 252 -4.05 4.20 22.48
CA GLN A 252 -3.35 4.44 23.75
C GLN A 252 -2.67 3.15 24.21
N ARG A 253 -1.41 3.23 24.66
CA ARG A 253 -0.65 2.08 25.17
C ARG A 253 -1.39 1.39 26.32
N GLY A 254 -1.47 0.08 26.27
CA GLY A 254 -2.18 -0.77 27.23
C GLY A 254 -3.67 -0.96 26.89
N HIS A 255 -4.16 -0.40 25.78
CA HIS A 255 -5.52 -0.52 25.29
C HIS A 255 -5.57 -0.92 23.80
N GLU A 256 -4.50 -1.52 23.30
CA GLU A 256 -4.34 -1.89 21.90
C GLU A 256 -5.41 -2.88 21.43
N ASP A 257 -5.78 -3.83 22.29
CA ASP A 257 -6.76 -4.89 22.01
C ASP A 257 -8.23 -4.46 22.20
N GLU A 258 -8.47 -3.25 22.68
CA GLU A 258 -9.83 -2.80 22.98
C GLU A 258 -10.57 -2.36 21.71
N ALA A 259 -11.81 -2.81 21.55
CA ALA A 259 -12.60 -2.52 20.36
C ALA A 259 -13.00 -1.05 20.20
N SER A 260 -12.95 -0.26 21.27
CA SER A 260 -13.39 1.14 21.29
C SER A 260 -12.49 2.00 22.17
N ASN A 261 -12.12 3.17 21.67
CA ASN A 261 -11.39 4.19 22.44
C ASN A 261 -12.34 5.09 23.28
N MET A 262 -13.65 4.84 23.25
CA MET A 262 -14.65 5.70 23.90
C MET A 262 -14.66 5.57 25.42
N ASP A 263 -14.15 4.46 25.95
CA ASP A 263 -14.17 4.15 27.38
C ASP A 263 -12.93 4.63 28.13
N PHE A 264 -11.93 5.14 27.39
CA PHE A 264 -10.65 5.61 27.93
C PHE A 264 -10.51 7.12 27.80
N LYS A 265 -9.62 7.68 28.60
CA LYS A 265 -9.23 9.09 28.54
C LYS A 265 -7.71 9.15 28.51
N TYR A 266 -7.19 9.94 27.60
CA TYR A 266 -5.76 10.25 27.57
C TYR A 266 -5.40 11.12 28.79
N GLU A 267 -4.46 10.65 29.60
CA GLU A 267 -3.94 11.37 30.76
C GLU A 267 -2.48 11.80 30.51
N ASN A 268 -1.99 12.73 31.33
CA ASN A 268 -0.62 13.21 31.17
C ASN A 268 0.40 12.10 31.47
N GLY A 269 1.17 11.75 30.47
CA GLY A 269 2.17 10.67 30.52
C GLY A 269 1.74 9.41 29.78
N ASP A 270 0.53 9.36 29.23
CA ASP A 270 0.12 8.29 28.35
C ASP A 270 0.83 8.38 26.98
N GLU A 271 0.93 7.27 26.29
CA GLU A 271 1.59 7.16 24.99
C GLU A 271 0.60 6.67 23.93
N LEU A 272 0.74 7.17 22.71
CA LEU A 272 0.02 6.67 21.54
C LEU A 272 0.94 5.74 20.76
N VAL A 273 0.47 4.54 20.48
CA VAL A 273 1.24 3.48 19.82
C VAL A 273 0.57 2.97 18.55
N LEU A 274 1.37 2.57 17.59
CA LEU A 274 0.93 1.82 16.43
C LEU A 274 0.54 0.40 16.89
N THR A 275 -0.70 -0.02 16.58
CA THR A 275 -1.19 -1.34 17.02
C THR A 275 -0.78 -2.47 16.10
N GLY A 276 -0.27 -2.15 14.90
CA GLY A 276 -0.13 -3.08 13.79
C GLY A 276 -1.39 -3.16 12.93
N GLY A 277 -2.46 -2.47 13.32
CA GLY A 277 -3.69 -2.35 12.55
C GLY A 277 -3.54 -1.38 11.38
N PHE A 278 -4.30 -1.65 10.34
CA PHE A 278 -4.38 -0.84 9.12
C PHE A 278 -5.79 -0.25 9.01
N ILE A 279 -5.90 1.02 8.66
CA ILE A 279 -7.19 1.68 8.50
C ILE A 279 -7.54 1.82 7.02
N GLN A 280 -6.72 2.53 6.24
CA GLN A 280 -7.05 2.81 4.84
C GLN A 280 -5.82 3.24 4.03
N LYS A 281 -5.63 2.65 2.85
CA LYS A 281 -4.64 3.08 1.85
C LYS A 281 -5.12 4.33 1.13
N ASN A 282 -4.28 5.36 1.05
CA ASN A 282 -4.64 6.62 0.40
C ASN A 282 -4.23 6.64 -1.08
N LEU A 283 -4.85 5.78 -1.88
CA LEU A 283 -4.68 5.70 -3.34
C LEU A 283 -6.02 5.82 -4.06
N ASN A 284 -6.00 6.11 -5.35
CA ASN A 284 -7.17 6.15 -6.23
C ASN A 284 -8.29 7.05 -5.66
N ALA A 285 -9.53 6.53 -5.55
CA ALA A 285 -10.69 7.26 -5.05
C ALA A 285 -10.49 7.79 -3.63
N ASN A 286 -9.70 7.09 -2.81
CA ASN A 286 -9.42 7.50 -1.44
C ASN A 286 -8.71 8.86 -1.37
N LYS A 287 -7.81 9.20 -2.31
CA LYS A 287 -7.21 10.54 -2.37
C LYS A 287 -8.28 11.64 -2.45
N SER A 288 -9.30 11.48 -3.29
CA SER A 288 -10.41 12.43 -3.37
C SER A 288 -11.28 12.47 -2.11
N ILE A 289 -11.53 11.30 -1.51
CA ILE A 289 -12.33 11.17 -0.28
C ILE A 289 -11.63 11.88 0.88
N TYR A 290 -10.31 11.70 1.02
CA TYR A 290 -9.55 12.37 2.06
C TYR A 290 -9.47 13.89 1.84
N VAL A 291 -9.31 14.34 0.59
CA VAL A 291 -9.39 15.78 0.26
C VAL A 291 -10.73 16.36 0.72
N GLU A 292 -11.85 15.71 0.40
CA GLU A 292 -13.17 16.16 0.85
C GLU A 292 -13.30 16.16 2.38
N ARG A 293 -12.79 15.14 3.07
CA ARG A 293 -12.92 14.98 4.52
C ARG A 293 -12.08 15.95 5.32
N GLU A 294 -10.83 16.18 4.90
CA GLU A 294 -9.83 16.88 5.71
C GLU A 294 -9.64 18.32 5.27
N ILE A 295 -9.80 18.62 3.98
CA ILE A 295 -9.75 20.00 3.45
C ILE A 295 -11.16 20.62 3.43
N GLY A 296 -12.18 19.86 3.04
CA GLY A 296 -13.58 20.30 3.03
C GLY A 296 -13.96 21.17 1.85
N GLN A 297 -13.03 21.42 0.91
CA GLN A 297 -13.27 22.13 -0.34
C GLN A 297 -12.38 21.60 -1.47
N ARG A 298 -12.77 21.91 -2.73
CA ARG A 298 -12.03 21.48 -3.89
C ARG A 298 -10.75 22.28 -4.05
N PRO A 299 -9.59 21.63 -4.24
CA PRO A 299 -8.37 22.33 -4.62
C PRO A 299 -8.54 23.03 -5.97
N VAL A 300 -7.75 24.05 -6.20
CA VAL A 300 -7.70 24.75 -7.50
C VAL A 300 -6.47 24.34 -8.32
N LEU A 301 -5.49 23.73 -7.68
CA LEU A 301 -4.35 23.10 -8.33
C LEU A 301 -4.12 21.69 -7.76
N ALA A 302 -3.78 20.74 -8.63
CA ALA A 302 -3.37 19.39 -8.24
C ALA A 302 -2.16 18.93 -9.05
N PHE A 303 -1.22 18.27 -8.38
CA PHE A 303 0.01 17.74 -8.97
C PHE A 303 0.17 16.26 -8.61
N GLY A 304 0.50 15.42 -9.58
CA GLY A 304 0.71 13.98 -9.41
C GLY A 304 1.57 13.42 -10.54
N ASN A 305 1.75 12.10 -10.58
CA ASN A 305 2.58 11.45 -11.59
C ASN A 305 1.98 10.14 -12.12
N SER A 306 1.06 9.53 -11.39
CA SER A 306 0.62 8.17 -11.64
C SER A 306 -0.89 8.02 -11.82
N GLY A 307 -1.32 6.80 -12.16
CA GLY A 307 -2.74 6.46 -12.28
C GLY A 307 -3.51 6.63 -10.99
N SER A 308 -2.85 6.42 -9.83
CA SER A 308 -3.45 6.55 -8.51
C SER A 308 -3.89 7.98 -8.16
N ASP A 309 -3.31 9.00 -8.84
CA ASP A 309 -3.63 10.41 -8.63
C ASP A 309 -4.82 10.88 -9.46
N THR A 310 -5.20 10.11 -10.47
CA THR A 310 -6.25 10.49 -11.44
C THR A 310 -7.55 10.93 -10.74
N SER A 311 -7.92 10.29 -9.63
CA SER A 311 -9.13 10.68 -8.88
C SER A 311 -8.99 12.06 -8.25
N MET A 312 -7.86 12.37 -7.65
CA MET A 312 -7.56 13.70 -7.08
C MET A 312 -7.52 14.77 -8.17
N MET A 313 -6.91 14.47 -9.33
CA MET A 313 -6.89 15.35 -10.49
C MET A 313 -8.30 15.66 -11.00
N ASN A 314 -9.11 14.62 -11.24
CA ASN A 314 -10.49 14.77 -11.68
C ASN A 314 -11.36 15.51 -10.66
N TYR A 315 -11.12 15.29 -9.36
CA TYR A 315 -11.85 15.99 -8.30
C TYR A 315 -11.53 17.49 -8.32
N THR A 316 -10.29 17.87 -8.62
CA THR A 316 -9.82 19.25 -8.71
C THR A 316 -10.40 19.96 -9.93
N ILE A 317 -10.30 19.39 -11.14
CA ILE A 317 -10.78 20.02 -12.38
C ILE A 317 -12.27 19.78 -12.68
N ASP A 318 -12.99 19.19 -11.74
CA ASP A 318 -14.43 18.94 -11.89
C ASP A 318 -15.21 20.21 -12.19
N GLN A 319 -16.17 20.15 -13.12
CA GLN A 319 -17.01 21.28 -13.50
C GLN A 319 -17.79 21.93 -12.33
N ARG A 320 -17.86 21.27 -11.19
CA ARG A 320 -18.47 21.77 -9.95
C ARG A 320 -17.50 22.60 -9.11
N ASN A 321 -16.24 22.68 -9.50
CA ASN A 321 -15.34 23.63 -8.86
C ASN A 321 -15.82 25.06 -9.14
N LEU A 322 -15.80 25.90 -8.12
CA LEU A 322 -16.27 27.29 -8.21
C LEU A 322 -15.28 28.18 -8.99
N TYR A 323 -14.04 27.76 -9.08
CA TYR A 323 -12.94 28.52 -9.62
C TYR A 323 -12.30 27.84 -10.83
N LEU A 324 -11.49 28.60 -11.56
CA LEU A 324 -10.59 28.02 -12.57
C LEU A 324 -9.61 27.09 -11.87
N ALA A 325 -9.62 25.80 -12.24
CA ALA A 325 -8.75 24.80 -11.67
C ALA A 325 -7.93 24.09 -12.75
N GLN A 326 -6.72 23.65 -12.39
CA GLN A 326 -5.82 22.92 -13.27
C GLN A 326 -5.19 21.72 -12.54
N ALA A 327 -4.87 20.68 -13.30
CA ALA A 327 -4.21 19.48 -12.81
C ALA A 327 -2.99 19.16 -13.68
N TYR A 328 -1.88 18.85 -13.04
CA TYR A 328 -0.58 18.63 -13.68
C TYR A 328 -0.06 17.23 -13.36
N MET A 329 0.52 16.58 -14.37
CA MET A 329 1.06 15.22 -14.24
C MET A 329 2.53 15.18 -14.64
N VAL A 330 3.40 14.90 -13.68
CA VAL A 330 4.84 14.73 -13.90
C VAL A 330 5.08 13.41 -14.63
N VAL A 331 5.86 13.46 -15.70
CA VAL A 331 6.28 12.32 -16.50
C VAL A 331 7.77 12.08 -16.27
N ALA A 332 8.11 10.90 -15.75
CA ALA A 332 9.49 10.50 -15.52
C ALA A 332 10.14 9.98 -16.82
N ASP A 333 10.39 10.91 -17.75
CA ASP A 333 10.94 10.66 -19.11
C ASP A 333 12.44 10.98 -19.25
N ASP A 334 13.13 11.34 -18.16
CA ASP A 334 14.56 11.64 -18.18
C ASP A 334 15.40 10.45 -17.73
N ASP A 335 15.81 9.62 -18.68
CA ASP A 335 16.67 8.46 -18.45
C ASP A 335 18.15 8.79 -18.24
N VAL A 336 18.54 10.07 -18.36
CA VAL A 336 19.91 10.54 -18.16
C VAL A 336 20.17 10.98 -16.73
N ARG A 337 19.29 11.84 -16.19
CA ARG A 337 19.43 12.43 -14.85
C ARG A 337 18.66 11.64 -13.79
N GLU A 338 17.66 10.85 -14.23
CA GLU A 338 16.76 10.06 -13.41
C GLU A 338 16.66 8.62 -13.95
N TRP A 339 16.13 7.69 -13.17
CA TRP A 339 15.89 6.30 -13.59
C TRP A 339 14.58 6.11 -14.36
N GLY A 340 13.81 7.17 -14.56
CA GLY A 340 12.54 7.14 -15.26
C GLY A 340 12.68 6.72 -16.72
N LYS A 341 11.71 5.91 -17.18
CA LYS A 341 11.67 5.36 -18.55
C LYS A 341 10.29 5.51 -19.17
N GLN A 342 9.49 6.45 -18.68
CA GLN A 342 8.15 6.67 -19.23
C GLN A 342 8.24 7.27 -20.64
N ASP A 343 7.39 6.76 -21.54
CA ASP A 343 7.28 7.28 -22.90
C ASP A 343 6.51 8.61 -22.87
N TRP A 344 7.20 9.70 -23.23
CA TRP A 344 6.62 11.04 -23.24
C TRP A 344 5.44 11.16 -24.21
N ASP A 345 5.58 10.65 -25.44
CA ASP A 345 4.56 10.86 -26.47
C ASP A 345 3.25 10.16 -26.08
N GLN A 346 3.34 8.95 -25.54
CA GLN A 346 2.19 8.21 -25.03
C GLN A 346 1.59 8.88 -23.78
N LYS A 347 2.39 9.11 -22.75
CA LYS A 347 1.91 9.63 -21.46
C LYS A 347 1.32 11.04 -21.59
N SER A 348 1.98 11.93 -22.35
CA SER A 348 1.48 13.28 -22.55
C SER A 348 0.15 13.30 -23.30
N ALA A 349 0.00 12.45 -24.32
CA ALA A 349 -1.28 12.30 -25.05
C ALA A 349 -2.40 11.78 -24.13
N ASP A 350 -2.12 10.78 -23.31
CA ASP A 350 -3.07 10.19 -22.36
C ASP A 350 -3.53 11.23 -21.30
N TYR A 351 -2.61 12.02 -20.77
CA TYR A 351 -2.92 13.04 -19.77
C TYR A 351 -3.70 14.22 -20.38
N LEU A 352 -3.30 14.68 -21.55
CA LEU A 352 -4.04 15.73 -22.27
C LEU A 352 -5.46 15.30 -22.62
N ALA A 353 -5.67 14.03 -23.00
CA ALA A 353 -6.99 13.50 -23.29
C ALA A 353 -7.92 13.48 -22.05
N LYS A 354 -7.34 13.44 -20.84
CA LYS A 354 -8.06 13.54 -19.57
C LYS A 354 -8.22 14.99 -19.08
N GLY A 355 -7.64 15.97 -19.78
CA GLY A 355 -7.65 17.37 -19.39
C GLY A 355 -6.55 17.76 -18.41
N PHE A 356 -5.54 16.91 -18.22
CA PHE A 356 -4.39 17.16 -17.37
C PHE A 356 -3.23 17.75 -18.19
N ILE A 357 -2.40 18.55 -17.56
CA ILE A 357 -1.24 19.19 -18.19
C ILE A 357 0.00 18.37 -17.85
N PRO A 358 0.66 17.73 -18.83
CA PRO A 358 1.85 16.96 -18.58
C PRO A 358 3.06 17.86 -18.32
N ILE A 359 3.95 17.44 -17.41
CA ILE A 359 5.25 18.05 -17.11
C ILE A 359 6.33 17.02 -17.43
N SER A 360 7.24 17.31 -18.36
CA SER A 360 8.37 16.45 -18.70
C SER A 360 9.56 16.74 -17.80
N MET A 361 10.08 15.75 -17.09
CA MET A 361 11.33 15.92 -16.35
C MET A 361 12.50 16.29 -17.29
N LYS A 362 12.47 15.79 -18.51
CA LYS A 362 13.55 15.97 -19.50
C LYS A 362 13.56 17.35 -20.15
N THR A 363 12.38 17.89 -20.48
CA THR A 363 12.27 19.11 -21.29
C THR A 363 11.66 20.29 -20.56
N ASP A 364 11.13 20.11 -19.35
CA ASP A 364 10.61 21.20 -18.53
C ASP A 364 11.54 21.53 -17.34
N PHE A 365 12.32 20.57 -16.82
CA PHE A 365 13.23 20.80 -15.69
C PHE A 365 14.65 21.13 -16.14
N ALA A 366 15.18 22.29 -15.72
CA ALA A 366 16.56 22.67 -15.94
C ALA A 366 17.53 21.80 -15.11
N VAL A 367 17.14 21.50 -13.87
CA VAL A 367 17.83 20.58 -12.95
C VAL A 367 16.80 19.61 -12.36
N ILE A 368 17.24 18.49 -11.78
CA ILE A 368 16.34 17.61 -11.00
C ILE A 368 16.77 17.61 -9.54
N TYR A 369 18.05 17.41 -9.28
CA TYR A 369 18.63 17.29 -7.93
C TYR A 369 19.73 18.33 -7.71
N PRO A 370 20.19 18.53 -6.46
CA PRO A 370 21.37 19.35 -6.16
C PRO A 370 22.63 18.91 -6.90
N ASP A 371 23.54 19.85 -7.09
CA ASP A 371 24.83 19.60 -7.72
C ASP A 371 25.59 18.46 -7.01
N GLY A 372 26.13 17.53 -7.80
CA GLY A 372 26.91 16.39 -7.31
C GLY A 372 26.09 15.12 -7.09
N ILE A 373 24.77 15.17 -7.15
CA ILE A 373 23.94 13.98 -7.20
C ILE A 373 23.87 13.48 -8.65
N THR A 374 24.23 12.23 -8.84
CA THR A 374 24.19 11.58 -10.16
C THR A 374 23.70 10.16 -10.02
N LYS A 375 23.16 9.59 -11.09
CA LYS A 375 22.78 8.17 -11.12
C LYS A 375 24.00 7.29 -10.83
N ALA A 376 23.82 6.25 -10.03
CA ALA A 376 24.78 5.16 -9.91
C ALA A 376 24.95 4.45 -11.28
N LYS A 377 26.01 3.68 -11.42
CA LYS A 377 26.27 2.93 -12.67
C LYS A 377 25.18 1.91 -12.98
N GLU A 378 24.66 1.31 -11.94
CA GLU A 378 23.57 0.32 -11.98
C GLU A 378 22.49 0.76 -11.02
N GLN A 379 21.26 0.50 -11.39
CA GLN A 379 20.14 0.73 -10.50
C GLN A 379 20.23 -0.25 -9.33
N TYR A 380 20.02 0.25 -8.11
CA TYR A 380 20.05 -0.59 -6.92
C TYR A 380 18.95 -1.66 -6.99
N VAL A 381 19.36 -2.89 -6.84
CA VAL A 381 18.49 -4.02 -6.53
C VAL A 381 18.77 -4.41 -5.09
N PRO A 382 17.77 -4.50 -4.21
CA PRO A 382 18.00 -4.89 -2.82
C PRO A 382 18.79 -6.19 -2.76
N PHE A 383 20.02 -6.15 -2.19
CA PHE A 383 20.94 -7.28 -2.10
C PHE A 383 20.41 -8.45 -1.26
N VAL A 384 19.36 -8.21 -0.54
CA VAL A 384 18.68 -9.12 0.37
C VAL A 384 18.21 -10.40 -0.31
N LEU A 385 18.03 -10.36 -1.64
CA LEU A 385 17.46 -11.47 -2.38
C LEU A 385 18.40 -12.66 -2.57
N GLU A 386 19.71 -12.46 -2.68
CA GLU A 386 20.61 -13.60 -2.91
C GLU A 386 21.14 -14.21 -1.60
N GLU A 387 21.53 -13.40 -0.61
CA GLU A 387 22.05 -13.92 0.67
C GLU A 387 20.96 -14.28 1.67
N THR A 388 19.84 -13.56 1.69
CA THR A 388 18.74 -13.83 2.63
C THR A 388 17.82 -14.93 2.10
N LEU A 389 17.66 -15.08 0.79
CA LEU A 389 17.04 -16.29 0.20
C LEU A 389 17.94 -17.50 0.41
N ALA A 390 19.26 -17.34 0.40
CA ALA A 390 20.20 -18.41 0.77
C ALA A 390 20.15 -18.69 2.28
N THR A 391 19.96 -17.68 3.15
CA THR A 391 19.81 -17.85 4.61
C THR A 391 18.38 -18.14 5.04
N ALA A 392 17.35 -17.68 4.32
CA ALA A 392 15.97 -18.12 4.51
C ALA A 392 15.73 -19.52 3.92
N ALA A 393 16.46 -19.91 2.87
CA ALA A 393 16.53 -21.30 2.42
C ALA A 393 17.32 -22.21 3.39
N GLU A 394 18.11 -21.65 4.31
CA GLU A 394 18.65 -22.33 5.49
C GLU A 394 17.70 -22.29 6.71
N SER A 395 16.60 -21.50 6.69
CA SER A 395 15.57 -21.52 7.70
C SER A 395 14.59 -22.68 7.46
N ASP A 396 14.85 -23.82 8.07
CA ASP A 396 13.95 -24.94 8.42
C ASP A 396 12.97 -25.52 7.34
N VAL A 397 12.96 -25.03 6.08
CA VAL A 397 12.20 -25.67 5.00
C VAL A 397 12.89 -26.95 4.59
N LYS A 398 12.34 -28.05 5.06
CA LYS A 398 12.84 -29.36 4.70
C LYS A 398 12.38 -29.71 3.29
N LEU A 399 13.32 -29.84 2.36
CA LEU A 399 13.05 -30.40 1.03
C LEU A 399 13.23 -31.92 1.05
N SER A 400 12.39 -32.66 0.30
CA SER A 400 12.47 -34.12 0.19
C SER A 400 12.08 -34.58 -1.21
N ASP A 401 12.81 -35.54 -1.74
CA ASP A 401 12.48 -36.27 -2.96
C ASP A 401 11.91 -37.68 -2.69
N ASP A 402 11.67 -38.01 -1.41
CA ASP A 402 11.16 -39.31 -0.97
C ASP A 402 9.64 -39.39 -1.10
N ALA A 403 9.15 -40.07 -2.12
CA ALA A 403 7.73 -40.29 -2.37
C ALA A 403 7.13 -41.49 -1.63
N SER A 404 7.87 -42.14 -0.71
CA SER A 404 7.46 -43.41 -0.08
C SER A 404 6.16 -43.35 0.73
N ASP A 405 5.78 -42.16 1.19
CA ASP A 405 4.52 -41.90 1.93
C ASP A 405 3.37 -41.42 1.05
N PHE A 406 3.57 -41.37 -0.27
CA PHE A 406 2.53 -40.99 -1.22
C PHE A 406 1.86 -42.19 -1.87
N VAL A 407 0.61 -41.98 -2.30
CA VAL A 407 -0.19 -42.96 -3.03
C VAL A 407 -0.90 -42.32 -4.22
N LEU A 408 -1.18 -43.13 -5.24
CA LEU A 408 -1.99 -42.73 -6.39
C LEU A 408 -3.46 -42.60 -5.96
N LEU A 409 -4.08 -41.47 -6.22
CA LEU A 409 -5.52 -41.29 -5.94
C LEU A 409 -6.41 -42.16 -6.81
N SER A 410 -5.99 -42.57 -7.99
CA SER A 410 -6.69 -43.55 -8.83
C SER A 410 -6.83 -44.91 -8.16
N GLU A 411 -5.93 -45.25 -7.22
CA GLU A 411 -5.99 -46.52 -6.44
C GLU A 411 -6.65 -46.31 -5.07
N ALA A 412 -6.31 -45.21 -4.38
CA ALA A 412 -6.80 -44.92 -3.04
C ALA A 412 -8.26 -44.44 -3.00
N VAL A 413 -8.68 -43.68 -4.03
CA VAL A 413 -10.03 -43.11 -4.17
C VAL A 413 -10.58 -43.43 -5.57
N PRO A 414 -10.91 -44.71 -5.86
CA PRO A 414 -11.19 -45.17 -7.24
C PRO A 414 -12.47 -44.54 -7.85
N ASP A 415 -13.33 -43.97 -7.05
CA ASP A 415 -14.53 -43.27 -7.52
C ASP A 415 -14.24 -41.84 -7.95
N ALA A 416 -13.05 -41.28 -7.67
CA ALA A 416 -12.68 -39.95 -8.10
C ALA A 416 -12.42 -39.88 -9.61
N ILE A 417 -12.75 -38.75 -10.20
CA ILE A 417 -12.46 -38.39 -11.58
C ILE A 417 -11.22 -37.50 -11.57
N LEU A 418 -10.20 -37.85 -12.33
CA LEU A 418 -8.99 -37.05 -12.43
C LEU A 418 -9.06 -36.18 -13.69
N GLU A 419 -9.01 -34.86 -13.52
CA GLU A 419 -8.86 -33.87 -14.59
C GLU A 419 -7.70 -32.94 -14.22
N ILE A 420 -6.50 -33.47 -14.24
CA ILE A 420 -5.31 -32.76 -13.77
C ILE A 420 -4.99 -31.58 -14.69
N ARG A 421 -5.33 -30.38 -14.21
CA ARG A 421 -5.26 -29.13 -14.98
C ARG A 421 -3.83 -28.76 -15.37
N TYR A 422 -2.90 -29.00 -14.49
CA TYR A 422 -1.49 -28.64 -14.71
C TYR A 422 -0.72 -29.61 -15.61
N TYR A 423 -1.25 -30.79 -15.84
CA TYR A 423 -0.77 -31.69 -16.90
C TYR A 423 -1.25 -31.23 -18.28
N SER A 424 -2.36 -30.53 -18.37
CA SER A 424 -2.94 -30.01 -19.61
C SER A 424 -2.49 -28.57 -19.86
N THR A 425 -2.90 -28.01 -21.01
CA THR A 425 -2.73 -26.58 -21.33
C THR A 425 -3.91 -25.71 -20.88
N TYR A 426 -4.95 -26.31 -20.29
CA TYR A 426 -6.11 -25.57 -19.78
C TYR A 426 -5.92 -25.21 -18.30
N ASN A 427 -5.02 -24.27 -18.08
CA ASN A 427 -4.68 -23.68 -16.78
C ASN A 427 -4.31 -22.20 -17.01
N PHE A 428 -4.03 -21.44 -15.95
CA PHE A 428 -3.79 -20.00 -16.04
C PHE A 428 -2.48 -19.61 -16.76
N ILE A 429 -1.55 -20.56 -16.99
CA ILE A 429 -0.34 -20.34 -17.80
C ILE A 429 -0.61 -20.59 -19.28
N GLY A 430 -1.43 -21.60 -19.61
CA GLY A 430 -1.70 -22.02 -20.98
C GLY A 430 -0.71 -23.03 -21.56
N ASP A 431 0.16 -23.59 -20.71
CA ASP A 431 1.12 -24.64 -21.01
C ASP A 431 1.08 -25.73 -19.94
N ARG A 432 1.65 -26.92 -20.25
CA ARG A 432 1.84 -27.95 -19.23
C ARG A 432 2.91 -27.49 -18.23
N ILE A 433 2.61 -27.68 -16.96
CA ILE A 433 3.44 -27.22 -15.86
C ILE A 433 4.60 -28.18 -15.60
N ASP A 434 5.75 -27.63 -15.26
CA ASP A 434 6.95 -28.39 -14.92
C ASP A 434 6.68 -29.38 -13.78
N GLY A 435 7.15 -30.61 -13.94
CA GLY A 435 6.97 -31.67 -12.94
C GLY A 435 5.67 -32.48 -13.06
N TYR A 436 4.71 -32.10 -13.91
CA TYR A 436 3.55 -32.93 -14.26
C TYR A 436 3.88 -33.76 -15.50
N GLU A 437 4.48 -34.93 -15.31
CA GLU A 437 4.92 -35.81 -16.40
C GLU A 437 3.80 -36.76 -16.86
N GLU A 438 2.90 -37.14 -15.96
CA GLU A 438 1.71 -37.95 -16.22
C GLU A 438 0.45 -37.31 -15.61
N PRO A 439 -0.76 -37.59 -16.13
CA PRO A 439 -2.02 -37.03 -15.61
C PRO A 439 -2.48 -37.75 -14.33
N LEU A 440 -1.63 -37.76 -13.31
CA LEU A 440 -1.84 -38.44 -12.04
C LEU A 440 -2.07 -37.42 -10.91
N ALA A 441 -2.81 -37.87 -9.89
CA ALA A 441 -2.96 -37.16 -8.63
C ALA A 441 -2.36 -38.01 -7.52
N LEU A 442 -1.50 -37.40 -6.71
CA LEU A 442 -0.81 -38.02 -5.59
C LEU A 442 -1.17 -37.28 -4.29
N LEU A 443 -1.36 -38.01 -3.21
CA LEU A 443 -1.46 -37.45 -1.87
C LEU A 443 -0.67 -38.33 -0.88
N THR A 444 -0.37 -37.79 0.30
CA THR A 444 0.09 -38.58 1.43
C THR A 444 -0.96 -39.65 1.79
N LYS A 445 -0.52 -40.77 2.34
CA LYS A 445 -1.41 -41.89 2.72
C LYS A 445 -2.54 -41.43 3.63
N GLU A 446 -2.24 -40.53 4.57
CA GLU A 446 -3.21 -40.00 5.53
C GLU A 446 -4.25 -39.09 4.82
N ALA A 447 -3.81 -38.20 3.95
CA ALA A 447 -4.72 -37.35 3.20
C ALA A 447 -5.60 -38.13 2.22
N ALA A 448 -5.02 -39.13 1.55
CA ALA A 448 -5.76 -40.02 0.66
C ALA A 448 -6.81 -40.86 1.41
N ALA A 449 -6.49 -41.34 2.62
CA ALA A 449 -7.43 -42.07 3.45
C ALA A 449 -8.61 -41.20 3.90
N ALA A 450 -8.35 -39.95 4.33
CA ALA A 450 -9.40 -38.99 4.69
C ALA A 450 -10.26 -38.62 3.46
N LEU A 451 -9.63 -38.41 2.29
CA LEU A 451 -10.35 -38.12 1.05
C LEU A 451 -11.20 -39.29 0.57
N LYS A 452 -10.82 -40.50 0.86
CA LYS A 452 -11.63 -41.70 0.59
C LYS A 452 -12.95 -41.67 1.38
N GLU A 453 -12.89 -41.26 2.65
CA GLU A 453 -14.10 -41.14 3.47
C GLU A 453 -15.03 -40.04 2.94
N VAL A 454 -14.48 -38.91 2.50
CA VAL A 454 -15.22 -37.85 1.78
C VAL A 454 -15.92 -38.42 0.54
N SER A 455 -15.17 -39.15 -0.30
CA SER A 455 -15.70 -39.76 -1.52
C SER A 455 -16.83 -40.75 -1.24
N ASP A 456 -16.70 -41.62 -0.22
CA ASP A 456 -17.71 -42.57 0.13
C ASP A 456 -19.02 -41.91 0.59
N GLU A 457 -18.93 -40.82 1.36
CA GLU A 457 -20.11 -40.07 1.78
C GLU A 457 -20.80 -39.38 0.57
N LEU A 458 -20.03 -38.72 -0.27
CA LEU A 458 -20.57 -38.02 -1.45
C LEU A 458 -21.18 -38.98 -2.49
N VAL A 459 -20.58 -40.14 -2.71
CA VAL A 459 -21.13 -41.18 -3.57
C VAL A 459 -22.48 -41.64 -3.02
N GLY A 460 -22.63 -41.78 -1.70
CA GLY A 460 -23.91 -42.07 -1.05
C GLY A 460 -24.97 -40.97 -1.27
N MET A 461 -24.56 -39.75 -1.58
CA MET A 461 -25.43 -38.61 -1.91
C MET A 461 -25.66 -38.44 -3.42
N GLY A 462 -25.01 -39.23 -4.28
CA GLY A 462 -25.12 -39.18 -5.73
C GLY A 462 -24.06 -38.31 -6.42
N TYR A 463 -22.97 -37.96 -5.74
CA TYR A 463 -21.88 -37.19 -6.29
C TYR A 463 -20.55 -37.95 -6.27
N ARG A 464 -19.68 -37.68 -7.21
CA ARG A 464 -18.27 -38.10 -7.23
C ARG A 464 -17.38 -36.90 -7.06
N LEU A 465 -16.20 -37.10 -6.51
CA LEU A 465 -15.14 -36.07 -6.53
C LEU A 465 -14.54 -35.97 -7.92
N LYS A 466 -14.25 -34.74 -8.34
CA LYS A 466 -13.46 -34.44 -9.54
C LYS A 466 -12.26 -33.63 -9.11
N ILE A 467 -11.06 -34.18 -9.31
CA ILE A 467 -9.79 -33.64 -8.82
C ILE A 467 -9.12 -32.83 -9.93
N PHE A 468 -8.77 -31.59 -9.63
CA PHE A 468 -8.06 -30.67 -10.52
C PHE A 468 -6.56 -30.67 -10.25
N ASP A 469 -6.16 -30.70 -8.96
CA ASP A 469 -4.79 -30.80 -8.49
C ASP A 469 -4.73 -31.50 -7.13
N ALA A 470 -3.55 -32.04 -6.80
CA ALA A 470 -3.28 -32.67 -5.51
C ALA A 470 -1.85 -32.33 -5.05
N TYR A 471 -0.95 -33.28 -4.89
CA TYR A 471 0.45 -32.98 -4.71
C TYR A 471 0.99 -32.19 -5.92
N ARG A 472 1.68 -31.08 -5.65
CA ARG A 472 2.32 -30.20 -6.62
C ARG A 472 3.80 -30.10 -6.30
N PRO A 473 4.70 -30.58 -7.17
CA PRO A 473 6.13 -30.54 -6.90
C PRO A 473 6.65 -29.09 -6.85
N GLN A 474 7.69 -28.84 -6.06
CA GLN A 474 8.25 -27.48 -5.92
C GLN A 474 8.69 -26.88 -7.27
N MET A 475 9.09 -27.70 -8.24
CA MET A 475 9.42 -27.20 -9.58
C MET A 475 8.22 -26.60 -10.31
N ALA A 476 7.01 -27.08 -10.05
CA ALA A 476 5.78 -26.49 -10.59
C ALA A 476 5.52 -25.09 -9.98
N VAL A 477 5.74 -24.95 -8.68
CA VAL A 477 5.65 -23.65 -8.00
C VAL A 477 6.65 -22.66 -8.58
N THR A 478 7.89 -23.09 -8.83
CA THR A 478 8.91 -22.27 -9.50
C THR A 478 8.49 -21.88 -10.92
N ASN A 479 7.82 -22.78 -11.66
CA ASN A 479 7.28 -22.48 -12.99
C ASN A 479 6.18 -21.39 -12.92
N PHE A 480 5.28 -21.45 -11.93
CA PHE A 480 4.27 -20.41 -11.69
C PHE A 480 4.91 -19.06 -11.39
N MET A 481 5.94 -19.03 -10.54
CA MET A 481 6.67 -17.82 -10.21
C MET A 481 7.33 -17.19 -11.45
N ASN A 482 8.02 -17.99 -12.26
CA ASN A 482 8.67 -17.52 -13.46
C ASN A 482 7.68 -16.96 -14.49
N TRP A 483 6.52 -17.63 -14.64
CA TRP A 483 5.44 -17.13 -15.50
C TRP A 483 4.84 -15.82 -14.98
N ALA A 484 4.63 -15.68 -13.68
CA ALA A 484 4.09 -14.45 -13.09
C ALA A 484 5.01 -13.25 -13.27
N LEU A 485 6.33 -13.48 -13.36
CA LEU A 485 7.33 -12.45 -13.62
C LEU A 485 7.43 -12.04 -15.10
N ASP A 486 6.83 -12.79 -16.03
CA ASP A 486 6.79 -12.45 -17.45
C ASP A 486 5.50 -11.65 -17.78
N PRO A 487 5.55 -10.32 -17.91
CA PRO A 487 4.38 -9.50 -18.17
C PRO A 487 3.81 -9.67 -19.58
N ASP A 488 4.61 -10.24 -20.51
CA ASP A 488 4.22 -10.36 -21.92
C ASP A 488 3.36 -11.61 -22.18
N ASP A 489 3.39 -12.62 -21.30
CA ASP A 489 2.56 -13.81 -21.42
C ASP A 489 1.19 -13.66 -20.73
N ALA A 490 0.26 -12.99 -21.39
CA ALA A 490 -1.11 -12.79 -20.91
C ALA A 490 -2.16 -13.65 -21.66
N ARG A 491 -1.75 -14.77 -22.28
CA ARG A 491 -2.59 -15.62 -23.13
C ARG A 491 -3.88 -16.10 -22.49
N MET A 492 -3.83 -16.36 -21.19
CA MET A 492 -4.93 -16.94 -20.43
C MET A 492 -5.66 -15.91 -19.55
N LYS A 493 -5.31 -14.62 -19.66
CA LYS A 493 -5.85 -13.54 -18.82
C LYS A 493 -7.39 -13.50 -18.87
N ASP A 494 -7.97 -13.50 -20.05
CA ASP A 494 -9.41 -13.40 -20.23
C ASP A 494 -10.21 -14.56 -19.58
N TYR A 495 -9.55 -15.67 -19.28
CA TYR A 495 -10.17 -16.88 -18.72
C TYR A 495 -9.99 -17.00 -17.20
N PHE A 496 -8.81 -16.62 -16.68
CA PHE A 496 -8.44 -16.93 -15.30
C PHE A 496 -8.23 -15.69 -14.43
N TYR A 497 -7.81 -14.55 -14.99
CA TYR A 497 -7.54 -13.31 -14.22
C TYR A 497 -7.91 -12.04 -14.99
N PRO A 498 -9.17 -11.94 -15.51
CA PRO A 498 -9.55 -10.83 -16.40
C PRO A 498 -9.48 -9.47 -15.71
N GLU A 499 -9.64 -9.43 -14.40
CA GLU A 499 -9.70 -8.21 -13.59
C GLU A 499 -8.36 -7.87 -12.91
N LEU A 500 -7.37 -8.77 -12.98
CA LEU A 500 -6.07 -8.61 -12.31
C LEU A 500 -4.94 -8.48 -13.32
N GLU A 501 -3.90 -7.74 -12.93
CA GLU A 501 -2.62 -7.77 -13.61
C GLU A 501 -1.70 -8.81 -12.96
N LYS A 502 -0.74 -9.37 -13.71
CA LYS A 502 0.19 -10.36 -13.17
C LYS A 502 0.98 -9.87 -11.96
N SER A 503 1.29 -8.57 -11.93
CA SER A 503 1.96 -7.93 -10.80
C SER A 503 1.15 -7.96 -9.49
N GLU A 504 -0.15 -8.26 -9.57
CA GLU A 504 -1.05 -8.34 -8.42
C GLU A 504 -1.16 -9.77 -7.85
N LEU A 505 -0.74 -10.79 -8.62
CA LEU A 505 -0.96 -12.20 -8.25
C LEU A 505 -0.17 -12.65 -7.02
N PHE A 506 1.07 -12.17 -6.85
CA PHE A 506 1.86 -12.40 -5.64
C PHE A 506 1.30 -11.62 -4.44
N PRO A 507 1.08 -10.29 -4.56
CA PRO A 507 0.56 -9.50 -3.45
C PRO A 507 -0.78 -9.98 -2.91
N GLN A 508 -1.64 -10.53 -3.79
CA GLN A 508 -2.95 -11.05 -3.41
C GLN A 508 -2.94 -12.53 -2.98
N GLY A 509 -1.75 -13.15 -2.94
CA GLY A 509 -1.60 -14.53 -2.44
C GLY A 509 -1.99 -15.64 -3.42
N TYR A 510 -2.34 -15.31 -4.67
CA TYR A 510 -2.67 -16.34 -5.68
C TYR A 510 -1.45 -17.15 -6.12
N ILE A 511 -0.24 -16.58 -6.02
CA ILE A 511 1.02 -17.27 -6.29
C ILE A 511 1.97 -17.05 -5.12
N ALA A 512 2.59 -18.12 -4.63
CA ALA A 512 3.51 -18.09 -3.49
C ALA A 512 4.77 -18.95 -3.79
N GLU A 513 5.89 -18.66 -3.11
CA GLU A 513 7.14 -19.45 -3.23
C GLU A 513 7.00 -20.88 -2.74
N HIS A 514 6.12 -21.10 -1.78
CA HIS A 514 5.83 -22.41 -1.20
C HIS A 514 4.34 -22.66 -1.20
N SER A 515 3.93 -23.77 -1.75
CA SER A 515 2.53 -24.18 -1.81
C SER A 515 2.18 -25.24 -0.78
N GLY A 516 1.01 -25.14 -0.17
CA GLY A 516 0.44 -26.22 0.63
C GLY A 516 0.42 -27.55 -0.09
N HIS A 517 0.19 -27.53 -1.40
CA HIS A 517 0.22 -28.72 -2.26
C HIS A 517 1.57 -29.44 -2.28
N SER A 518 2.68 -28.70 -2.16
CA SER A 518 4.02 -29.30 -2.14
C SER A 518 4.28 -30.14 -0.88
N ARG A 519 3.44 -30.01 0.17
CA ARG A 519 3.48 -30.84 1.37
C ARG A 519 2.69 -32.16 1.24
N GLY A 520 1.97 -32.33 0.13
CA GLY A 520 1.30 -33.57 -0.24
C GLY A 520 -0.02 -33.87 0.50
N SER A 521 -0.58 -32.88 1.22
CA SER A 521 -1.83 -33.07 1.97
C SER A 521 -2.91 -32.05 1.60
N THR A 522 -2.73 -31.37 0.47
CA THR A 522 -3.67 -30.39 -0.10
C THR A 522 -4.24 -30.91 -1.42
N VAL A 523 -5.52 -30.64 -1.67
CA VAL A 523 -6.22 -31.07 -2.87
C VAL A 523 -7.17 -29.97 -3.35
N ASP A 524 -7.21 -29.76 -4.67
CA ASP A 524 -8.16 -28.92 -5.38
C ASP A 524 -9.18 -29.78 -6.12
N LEU A 525 -10.46 -29.56 -5.83
CA LEU A 525 -11.50 -30.47 -6.31
C LEU A 525 -12.88 -29.81 -6.42
N THR A 526 -13.78 -30.49 -7.14
CA THR A 526 -15.20 -30.14 -7.26
C THR A 526 -16.07 -31.39 -7.19
N LEU A 527 -17.39 -31.19 -7.31
CA LEU A 527 -18.38 -32.25 -7.37
C LEU A 527 -18.75 -32.60 -8.82
N PHE A 528 -19.00 -33.87 -9.07
CA PHE A 528 -19.54 -34.40 -10.32
C PHE A 528 -20.86 -35.11 -10.02
N ASP A 529 -21.96 -34.64 -10.58
CA ASP A 529 -23.30 -35.21 -10.38
C ASP A 529 -23.46 -36.49 -11.21
N MET A 530 -23.68 -37.60 -10.53
CA MET A 530 -23.83 -38.93 -11.13
C MET A 530 -25.13 -39.12 -11.91
N THR A 531 -26.13 -38.26 -11.68
CA THR A 531 -27.44 -38.33 -12.37
C THR A 531 -27.39 -37.62 -13.69
N THR A 532 -26.78 -36.43 -13.72
CA THR A 532 -26.67 -35.60 -14.92
C THR A 532 -25.41 -35.94 -15.73
N GLU A 533 -24.50 -36.72 -15.16
CA GLU A 533 -23.15 -37.02 -15.69
C GLU A 533 -22.39 -35.74 -16.07
N ARG A 534 -22.44 -34.73 -15.20
CA ARG A 534 -21.79 -33.44 -15.40
C ARG A 534 -21.11 -32.94 -14.13
N GLU A 535 -20.12 -32.11 -14.32
CA GLU A 535 -19.56 -31.27 -13.25
C GLU A 535 -20.66 -30.37 -12.67
N VAL A 536 -20.70 -30.27 -11.36
CA VAL A 536 -21.63 -29.38 -10.65
C VAL A 536 -21.18 -27.92 -10.87
N ASP A 537 -22.12 -27.08 -11.23
CA ASP A 537 -21.87 -25.66 -11.41
C ASP A 537 -21.70 -24.98 -10.05
N MET A 538 -20.47 -24.55 -9.76
CA MET A 538 -20.09 -23.87 -8.52
C MET A 538 -20.12 -22.34 -8.63
N GLY A 539 -20.58 -21.78 -9.79
CA GLY A 539 -20.66 -20.35 -10.03
C GLY A 539 -19.32 -19.68 -10.41
N GLY A 540 -18.25 -20.43 -10.52
CA GLY A 540 -16.92 -19.98 -10.96
C GLY A 540 -16.06 -21.18 -11.35
N THR A 541 -15.06 -20.96 -12.22
CA THR A 541 -14.13 -22.01 -12.65
C THR A 541 -12.96 -22.15 -11.66
N PHE A 542 -12.36 -23.33 -11.64
CA PHE A 542 -11.08 -23.58 -10.96
C PHE A 542 -9.99 -22.62 -11.48
N ASP A 543 -9.12 -22.16 -10.59
CA ASP A 543 -8.03 -21.21 -10.87
C ASP A 543 -8.50 -19.81 -11.35
N TYR A 544 -9.74 -19.44 -11.12
CA TYR A 544 -10.15 -18.05 -11.38
C TYR A 544 -9.62 -17.15 -10.25
N PHE A 545 -8.74 -16.21 -10.56
CA PHE A 545 -8.19 -15.26 -9.60
C PHE A 545 -9.13 -14.05 -9.44
N GLY A 546 -9.78 -13.95 -8.29
CA GLY A 546 -10.73 -12.89 -7.97
C GLY A 546 -11.78 -13.33 -6.93
N GLU A 547 -12.56 -12.36 -6.46
CA GLU A 547 -13.58 -12.55 -5.40
C GLU A 547 -14.61 -13.65 -5.71
N LEU A 548 -14.88 -13.91 -7.00
CA LEU A 548 -15.76 -14.99 -7.43
C LEU A 548 -15.32 -16.36 -6.91
N SER A 549 -14.04 -16.55 -6.60
CA SER A 549 -13.46 -17.79 -6.10
C SER A 549 -13.61 -17.97 -4.58
N HIS A 550 -13.93 -16.90 -3.84
CA HIS A 550 -14.11 -16.98 -2.40
C HIS A 550 -15.31 -17.86 -2.04
N PRO A 551 -15.20 -18.78 -1.06
CA PRO A 551 -16.29 -19.67 -0.67
C PRO A 551 -17.56 -18.94 -0.22
N ASP A 552 -17.41 -17.76 0.36
CA ASP A 552 -18.50 -16.93 0.90
C ASP A 552 -19.05 -15.89 -0.10
N TYR A 553 -18.55 -15.88 -1.34
CA TYR A 553 -19.07 -15.02 -2.40
C TYR A 553 -20.54 -15.27 -2.65
N THR A 554 -21.37 -14.23 -2.62
CA THR A 554 -22.84 -14.33 -2.61
C THR A 554 -23.52 -13.86 -3.90
N ASP A 555 -22.78 -13.25 -4.85
CA ASP A 555 -23.35 -12.84 -6.14
C ASP A 555 -23.33 -13.99 -7.16
N ILE A 556 -23.77 -15.17 -6.69
CA ILE A 556 -24.01 -16.41 -7.44
C ILE A 556 -25.42 -16.93 -7.11
N THR A 557 -25.88 -17.95 -7.80
CA THR A 557 -27.20 -18.53 -7.50
C THR A 557 -27.22 -19.27 -6.15
N GLU A 558 -28.40 -19.35 -5.54
CA GLU A 558 -28.57 -20.12 -4.29
C GLU A 558 -28.15 -21.60 -4.44
N GLU A 559 -28.34 -22.18 -5.63
CA GLU A 559 -27.94 -23.55 -5.93
C GLU A 559 -26.41 -23.70 -5.99
N GLN A 560 -25.72 -22.77 -6.66
CA GLN A 560 -24.25 -22.74 -6.73
C GLN A 560 -23.65 -22.59 -5.33
N TYR A 561 -24.17 -21.64 -4.55
CA TYR A 561 -23.73 -21.44 -3.16
C TYR A 561 -23.97 -22.69 -2.30
N ALA A 562 -25.14 -23.31 -2.41
CA ALA A 562 -25.45 -24.54 -1.66
C ALA A 562 -24.49 -25.68 -2.00
N MET A 563 -24.04 -25.79 -3.26
CA MET A 563 -23.10 -26.84 -3.67
C MET A 563 -21.68 -26.58 -3.15
N ARG A 564 -21.22 -25.32 -3.14
CA ARG A 564 -19.96 -24.95 -2.44
C ARG A 564 -20.03 -25.32 -0.96
N MET A 565 -21.14 -25.00 -0.28
CA MET A 565 -21.30 -25.30 1.15
C MET A 565 -21.41 -26.81 1.41
N LEU A 566 -22.07 -27.59 0.54
CA LEU A 566 -22.10 -29.04 0.64
C LEU A 566 -20.69 -29.63 0.57
N LEU A 567 -19.89 -29.23 -0.43
CA LEU A 567 -18.51 -29.66 -0.57
C LEU A 567 -17.70 -29.33 0.68
N ARG A 568 -17.76 -28.06 1.11
CA ARG A 568 -17.06 -27.57 2.31
C ARG A 568 -17.45 -28.35 3.56
N GLU A 569 -18.75 -28.58 3.78
CA GLU A 569 -19.24 -29.28 4.98
C GLU A 569 -18.72 -30.72 5.05
N VAL A 570 -18.75 -31.45 3.93
CA VAL A 570 -18.26 -32.82 3.89
C VAL A 570 -16.74 -32.88 4.05
N MET A 571 -16.00 -32.01 3.39
CA MET A 571 -14.54 -31.91 3.52
C MET A 571 -14.11 -31.60 4.97
N VAL A 572 -14.72 -30.60 5.60
CA VAL A 572 -14.44 -30.23 7.00
C VAL A 572 -14.79 -31.36 7.96
N LYS A 573 -15.92 -32.05 7.75
CA LYS A 573 -16.32 -33.20 8.56
C LYS A 573 -15.28 -34.31 8.58
N HIS A 574 -14.55 -34.51 7.50
CA HIS A 574 -13.50 -35.53 7.36
C HIS A 574 -12.09 -34.99 7.58
N GLY A 575 -11.95 -33.84 8.27
CA GLY A 575 -10.66 -33.31 8.76
C GLY A 575 -9.87 -32.49 7.79
N PHE A 576 -10.50 -31.92 6.75
CA PHE A 576 -9.88 -30.93 5.88
C PHE A 576 -10.28 -29.52 6.30
N ARG A 577 -9.36 -28.57 6.23
CA ARG A 577 -9.64 -27.14 6.37
C ARG A 577 -9.74 -26.49 4.98
N PRO A 578 -10.73 -25.63 4.74
CA PRO A 578 -10.85 -24.86 3.51
C PRO A 578 -9.87 -23.70 3.49
N LEU A 579 -9.59 -23.16 2.31
CA LEU A 579 -8.97 -21.85 2.11
C LEU A 579 -10.08 -20.79 1.98
N GLU A 580 -9.84 -19.57 2.47
CA GLU A 580 -10.86 -18.51 2.44
C GLU A 580 -10.96 -17.80 1.07
N GLU A 581 -9.92 -17.92 0.25
CA GLU A 581 -9.84 -17.32 -1.07
C GLU A 581 -10.28 -18.23 -2.21
N GLU A 582 -10.38 -19.58 -1.96
CA GLU A 582 -10.62 -20.57 -3.01
C GLU A 582 -11.62 -21.66 -2.57
N TRP A 583 -12.80 -21.71 -3.19
CA TRP A 583 -13.86 -22.66 -2.81
C TRP A 583 -13.50 -24.14 -3.07
N TRP A 584 -12.52 -24.40 -3.93
CA TRP A 584 -12.08 -25.75 -4.32
C TRP A 584 -10.92 -26.30 -3.46
N HIS A 585 -10.22 -25.44 -2.70
CA HIS A 585 -8.95 -25.74 -2.04
C HIS A 585 -9.12 -26.22 -0.61
N PHE A 586 -8.58 -27.41 -0.31
CA PHE A 586 -8.68 -28.04 1.00
C PHE A 586 -7.37 -28.69 1.42
N THR A 587 -6.94 -28.44 2.64
CA THR A 587 -5.74 -29.03 3.24
C THR A 587 -6.11 -29.89 4.45
N LEU A 588 -5.54 -31.07 4.59
CA LEU A 588 -5.75 -31.91 5.78
C LEU A 588 -5.25 -31.17 7.04
N GLU A 589 -6.07 -31.09 8.11
CA GLU A 589 -5.73 -30.35 9.34
C GLU A 589 -4.47 -30.89 10.02
N ASN A 590 -4.31 -32.21 10.06
CA ASN A 590 -3.16 -32.87 10.68
C ASN A 590 -2.24 -33.42 9.59
N GLU A 591 -1.59 -32.52 8.85
CA GLU A 591 -0.63 -32.89 7.82
C GLU A 591 0.52 -33.73 8.42
N PRO A 592 0.90 -34.88 7.83
CA PRO A 592 2.04 -35.68 8.31
C PRO A 592 3.38 -34.95 8.10
N PHE A 593 3.44 -34.03 7.14
CA PHE A 593 4.65 -33.30 6.75
C PHE A 593 4.42 -31.77 6.71
N PRO A 594 4.08 -31.11 7.84
CA PRO A 594 3.71 -29.69 7.84
C PRO A 594 4.87 -28.75 7.41
N ASP A 595 6.13 -29.21 7.57
CA ASP A 595 7.36 -28.42 7.32
C ASP A 595 8.22 -29.02 6.20
N THR A 596 7.70 -29.98 5.40
CA THR A 596 8.44 -30.66 4.34
C THR A 596 7.79 -30.42 2.99
N TYR A 597 8.54 -29.84 2.05
CA TYR A 597 8.11 -29.60 0.69
C TYR A 597 8.76 -30.62 -0.24
N PHE A 598 7.96 -31.31 -1.02
CA PHE A 598 8.42 -32.39 -1.86
C PHE A 598 8.78 -31.89 -3.27
N THR A 599 9.78 -32.54 -3.86
CA THR A 599 10.40 -32.10 -5.12
C THR A 599 10.32 -33.13 -6.24
N PHE A 600 9.87 -34.36 -5.95
CA PHE A 600 9.79 -35.43 -6.96
C PHE A 600 8.72 -35.13 -8.01
N PRO A 601 8.92 -35.52 -9.31
CA PRO A 601 7.94 -35.28 -10.37
C PRO A 601 6.72 -36.21 -10.22
N ILE A 602 5.60 -35.80 -10.80
CA ILE A 602 4.36 -36.57 -10.82
C ILE A 602 4.40 -37.53 -12.01
N ASN A 603 4.77 -38.77 -11.74
CA ASN A 603 4.73 -39.90 -12.64
C ASN A 603 4.54 -41.21 -11.87
N SER A 604 4.25 -42.29 -12.59
CA SER A 604 4.05 -43.62 -12.01
C SER A 604 5.32 -44.22 -11.41
N ASP A 605 6.49 -43.86 -11.88
CA ASP A 605 7.76 -44.36 -11.39
C ASP A 605 8.15 -43.77 -10.02
N SER A 606 7.69 -42.54 -9.71
CA SER A 606 7.97 -41.87 -8.44
C SER A 606 7.35 -42.58 -7.22
N VAL A 607 6.22 -43.24 -7.39
CA VAL A 607 5.48 -43.93 -6.32
C VAL A 607 5.42 -45.45 -6.50
N ALA A 608 6.18 -45.99 -7.44
CA ALA A 608 6.28 -47.44 -7.61
C ALA A 608 6.89 -48.08 -6.35
N PRO A 609 6.36 -49.21 -5.87
CA PRO A 609 6.97 -49.90 -4.75
C PRO A 609 8.43 -50.24 -5.10
N ALA A 610 9.34 -49.92 -4.17
CA ALA A 610 10.75 -50.29 -4.33
C ALA A 610 10.83 -51.79 -4.61
N ALA A 611 11.45 -52.19 -5.74
CA ALA A 611 11.51 -53.54 -6.25
C ALA A 611 12.24 -54.50 -5.30
#